data_9df8a64799e95b3cd8b079d4c9185f17
#
_entry.id   9df8a64799e95b3cd8b079d4c9185f17
#
_cell.length_a   1.000
_cell.length_b   1.000
_cell.length_c   1.000
_cell.angle_alpha   90.00
_cell.angle_beta   90.00
_cell.angle_gamma   90.00
#
_symmetry.space_group_name_H-M   'P 1'
#
loop_
_entity.id
_entity.type
_entity.pdbx_description
1 polymer ?
#
loop_
_entity_poly.entity_id
_entity_poly.type
_entity_poly.pdbx_seq_one_letter_code
_entity_poly.pdbx_strand_id
1 'polypeptide(L)'
;SVKSTIANNLKVKIAFEKLNESKETIEVAIGKKLPTVTGTISGTYSNSDTTSAAGVSTTPETFTDKYKISITQNLYDGGEKNLEIERSKIIYENAVINFYKTVQDLSLKAVEGYLTVINYEKSLESSEKNFDSVSRFLEEVKLKYELGSATITELKNAESAFSIAETNLFSAEQNYKVSLKTFESIVGKEAINLEDYVNVEDNLNFENIISEVYKNNFNILIAQNNIKIKELDLSKEKSSNRPTLDITASTEYSDGSRIDAGSENTNASIGLTLTIPIFQQNIDKSDIRKINSQILQTEIELEDLKDNLNIEVSNYYKNYLVSKSNLNTSLLTIEYANTLLESTQEEYNLGTKSITDLIEAETNLLNVNVEYFNANKNYLINYFNLLALDGSLIKLFEEYLPSYN
;
A
#
# COMPACT_ATOMS: atom_id res chain seq x y z
N SER A 1 6.40 -5.78 16.59
CA SER A 1 5.24 -5.19 15.90
C SER A 1 5.21 -5.54 14.41
N VAL A 2 6.26 -5.24 13.63
CA VAL A 2 6.31 -5.42 12.17
C VAL A 2 6.10 -6.88 11.74
N LYS A 3 6.82 -7.84 12.34
CA LYS A 3 6.62 -9.28 12.07
C LYS A 3 5.16 -9.72 12.23
N SER A 4 4.49 -9.24 13.27
CA SER A 4 3.08 -9.56 13.50
C SER A 4 2.17 -8.90 12.47
N THR A 5 2.46 -7.67 12.06
CA THR A 5 1.72 -6.96 10.99
C THR A 5 1.82 -7.71 9.68
N ILE A 6 3.01 -8.12 9.25
CA ILE A 6 3.21 -8.89 8.02
C ILE A 6 2.42 -10.20 8.04
N ALA A 7 2.39 -10.90 9.19
CA ALA A 7 1.70 -12.18 9.31
C ALA A 7 0.16 -12.07 9.38
N ASN A 8 -0.36 -11.03 10.03
CA ASN A 8 -1.77 -10.98 10.42
C ASN A 8 -2.60 -9.92 9.69
N ASN A 9 -1.99 -8.85 9.17
CA ASN A 9 -2.73 -7.73 8.57
C ASN A 9 -3.45 -8.16 7.28
N LEU A 10 -4.74 -7.86 7.20
CA LEU A 10 -5.58 -8.24 6.06
C LEU A 10 -5.13 -7.59 4.74
N LYS A 11 -4.54 -6.39 4.79
CA LYS A 11 -4.04 -5.72 3.58
C LYS A 11 -2.82 -6.43 2.99
N VAL A 12 -1.96 -7.01 3.83
CA VAL A 12 -0.85 -7.86 3.36
C VAL A 12 -1.38 -9.10 2.66
N LYS A 13 -2.39 -9.77 3.26
CA LYS A 13 -3.03 -10.94 2.65
C LYS A 13 -3.70 -10.61 1.31
N ILE A 14 -4.41 -9.48 1.23
CA ILE A 14 -5.01 -9.01 -0.03
C ILE A 14 -3.92 -8.73 -1.08
N ALA A 15 -2.82 -8.08 -0.69
CA ALA A 15 -1.72 -7.79 -1.61
C ALA A 15 -1.04 -9.09 -2.10
N PHE A 16 -0.94 -10.10 -1.25
CA PHE A 16 -0.43 -11.43 -1.61
C PHE A 16 -1.35 -12.13 -2.61
N GLU A 17 -2.67 -12.11 -2.39
CA GLU A 17 -3.61 -12.71 -3.35
C GLU A 17 -3.61 -11.99 -4.71
N LYS A 18 -3.42 -10.66 -4.74
CA LYS A 18 -3.22 -9.92 -6.00
C LYS A 18 -1.94 -10.34 -6.72
N LEU A 19 -0.88 -10.66 -5.99
CA LEU A 19 0.33 -11.21 -6.57
C LEU A 19 0.07 -12.59 -7.19
N ASN A 20 -0.65 -13.47 -6.50
CA ASN A 20 -1.06 -14.77 -7.01
C ASN A 20 -1.94 -14.64 -8.27
N GLU A 21 -2.92 -13.73 -8.26
CA GLU A 21 -3.75 -13.41 -9.45
C GLU A 21 -2.88 -12.98 -10.64
N SER A 22 -1.87 -12.15 -10.41
CA SER A 22 -0.96 -11.70 -11.46
C SER A 22 -0.07 -12.83 -11.99
N LYS A 23 0.31 -13.80 -11.15
CA LYS A 23 1.03 -15.01 -11.55
C LYS A 23 0.18 -15.86 -12.51
N GLU A 24 -1.10 -16.07 -12.17
CA GLU A 24 -2.03 -16.83 -13.03
C GLU A 24 -2.25 -16.13 -14.38
N THR A 25 -2.11 -14.82 -14.48
CA THR A 25 -2.20 -14.08 -15.75
C THR A 25 -1.09 -14.49 -16.73
N ILE A 26 0.08 -14.89 -16.25
CA ILE A 26 1.16 -15.45 -17.09
C ILE A 26 0.71 -16.80 -17.66
N GLU A 27 0.14 -17.67 -16.83
CA GLU A 27 -0.36 -18.99 -17.26
C GLU A 27 -1.48 -18.86 -18.30
N VAL A 28 -2.37 -17.86 -18.12
CA VAL A 28 -3.39 -17.52 -19.14
C VAL A 28 -2.73 -17.10 -20.48
N ALA A 29 -1.68 -16.29 -20.43
CA ALA A 29 -0.96 -15.89 -21.65
C ALA A 29 -0.25 -17.07 -22.31
N ILE A 30 0.34 -17.98 -21.53
CA ILE A 30 0.93 -19.24 -22.04
C ILE A 30 -0.17 -20.14 -22.63
N GLY A 31 -1.30 -20.27 -21.94
CA GLY A 31 -2.44 -21.09 -22.37
C GLY A 31 -2.98 -20.69 -23.75
N LYS A 32 -2.92 -19.39 -24.12
CA LYS A 32 -3.33 -18.89 -25.43
C LYS A 32 -2.49 -19.46 -26.61
N LYS A 33 -1.35 -20.11 -26.32
CA LYS A 33 -0.54 -20.81 -27.32
C LYS A 33 -1.02 -22.24 -27.57
N LEU A 34 -1.83 -22.80 -26.71
CA LEU A 34 -2.31 -24.16 -26.79
C LEU A 34 -3.51 -24.27 -27.75
N PRO A 35 -3.81 -25.46 -28.30
CA PRO A 35 -4.99 -25.66 -29.11
C PRO A 35 -6.27 -25.47 -28.27
N THR A 36 -7.28 -24.90 -28.91
CA THR A 36 -8.63 -24.81 -28.35
C THR A 36 -9.48 -25.94 -28.91
N VAL A 37 -10.12 -26.72 -28.04
CA VAL A 37 -11.07 -27.76 -28.41
C VAL A 37 -12.46 -27.30 -28.00
N THR A 38 -13.40 -27.24 -28.96
CA THR A 38 -14.76 -26.78 -28.72
C THR A 38 -15.77 -27.82 -29.21
N GLY A 39 -16.72 -28.18 -28.34
CA GLY A 39 -17.91 -28.95 -28.70
C GLY A 39 -19.11 -28.01 -28.87
N THR A 40 -19.85 -28.11 -29.96
CA THR A 40 -21.06 -27.35 -30.24
C THR A 40 -22.21 -28.26 -30.56
N ILE A 41 -23.34 -28.05 -29.89
CA ILE A 41 -24.61 -28.73 -30.19
C ILE A 41 -25.60 -27.63 -30.53
N SER A 42 -26.28 -27.77 -31.68
CA SER A 42 -27.30 -26.81 -32.11
C SER A 42 -28.46 -27.47 -32.78
N GLY A 43 -29.66 -27.07 -32.44
CA GLY A 43 -30.89 -27.41 -33.15
C GLY A 43 -31.40 -26.15 -33.89
N THR A 44 -31.68 -26.27 -35.17
CA THR A 44 -32.14 -25.16 -36.00
C THR A 44 -33.47 -25.57 -36.69
N TYR A 45 -34.51 -24.80 -36.41
CA TYR A 45 -35.74 -24.88 -37.21
C TYR A 45 -35.67 -23.77 -38.25
N SER A 46 -35.92 -24.14 -39.52
CA SER A 46 -36.00 -23.17 -40.61
C SER A 46 -37.25 -23.43 -41.46
N ASN A 47 -37.92 -22.36 -41.78
CA ASN A 47 -39.02 -22.32 -42.71
C ASN A 47 -38.65 -21.27 -43.80
N SER A 48 -38.50 -21.71 -45.05
CA SER A 48 -38.11 -20.83 -46.15
C SER A 48 -38.99 -21.03 -47.38
N ASP A 49 -39.63 -19.97 -47.85
CA ASP A 49 -40.40 -19.95 -49.09
C ASP A 49 -39.43 -19.90 -50.29
N THR A 50 -39.43 -20.90 -51.10
CA THR A 50 -38.64 -20.92 -52.32
C THR A 50 -39.57 -21.08 -53.54
N THR A 51 -39.58 -20.06 -54.40
CA THR A 51 -40.30 -20.12 -55.68
C THR A 51 -39.34 -20.44 -56.79
N SER A 52 -39.55 -21.58 -57.46
CA SER A 52 -38.72 -21.99 -58.61
C SER A 52 -38.98 -21.08 -59.81
N ALA A 53 -38.02 -21.06 -60.78
CA ALA A 53 -38.17 -20.32 -62.03
C ALA A 53 -39.41 -20.73 -62.86
N ALA A 54 -39.96 -21.87 -62.58
CA ALA A 54 -41.23 -22.40 -63.17
C ALA A 54 -42.49 -21.93 -62.40
N GLY A 55 -42.36 -21.06 -61.38
CA GLY A 55 -43.50 -20.53 -60.60
C GLY A 55 -44.06 -21.47 -59.54
N VAL A 56 -43.37 -22.61 -59.26
CA VAL A 56 -43.74 -23.51 -58.17
C VAL A 56 -43.16 -23.03 -56.86
N SER A 57 -44.03 -22.67 -55.93
CA SER A 57 -43.66 -22.28 -54.57
C SER A 57 -43.63 -23.51 -53.66
N THR A 58 -42.57 -23.72 -52.93
CA THR A 58 -42.47 -24.74 -51.89
C THR A 58 -41.98 -24.09 -50.59
N THR A 59 -42.62 -24.44 -49.49
CA THR A 59 -42.30 -23.96 -48.15
C THR A 59 -41.84 -25.15 -47.29
N PRO A 60 -40.60 -25.64 -47.47
CA PRO A 60 -40.13 -26.73 -46.64
C PRO A 60 -39.84 -26.26 -45.22
N GLU A 61 -40.47 -26.93 -44.26
CA GLU A 61 -40.10 -26.84 -42.87
C GLU A 61 -38.99 -27.87 -42.60
N THR A 62 -37.85 -27.41 -42.09
CA THR A 62 -36.73 -28.32 -41.75
C THR A 62 -36.30 -28.09 -40.31
N PHE A 63 -36.11 -29.16 -39.58
CA PHE A 63 -35.44 -29.16 -38.29
C PHE A 63 -34.10 -29.87 -38.48
N THR A 64 -33.00 -29.24 -38.03
CA THR A 64 -31.65 -29.79 -38.18
C THR A 64 -30.95 -29.79 -36.86
N ASP A 65 -30.56 -30.95 -36.36
CA ASP A 65 -29.64 -31.11 -35.23
C ASP A 65 -28.21 -31.22 -35.73
N LYS A 66 -27.29 -30.47 -35.10
CA LYS A 66 -25.87 -30.49 -35.41
C LYS A 66 -25.03 -30.75 -34.18
N TYR A 67 -24.10 -31.63 -34.30
CA TYR A 67 -23.08 -31.95 -33.30
C TYR A 67 -21.72 -31.75 -33.93
N LYS A 68 -20.94 -30.78 -33.41
CA LYS A 68 -19.64 -30.41 -33.96
C LYS A 68 -18.57 -30.42 -32.88
N ILE A 69 -17.43 -31.07 -33.20
CA ILE A 69 -16.20 -30.91 -32.43
C ILE A 69 -15.20 -30.21 -33.35
N SER A 70 -14.57 -29.12 -32.85
CA SER A 70 -13.54 -28.40 -33.58
C SER A 70 -12.31 -28.19 -32.72
N ILE A 71 -11.14 -28.33 -33.32
CA ILE A 71 -9.83 -28.03 -32.75
C ILE A 71 -9.23 -26.91 -33.56
N THR A 72 -8.86 -25.81 -32.92
CA THR A 72 -8.19 -24.68 -33.56
C THR A 72 -6.85 -24.42 -32.88
N GLN A 73 -5.78 -24.36 -33.65
CA GLN A 73 -4.45 -24.03 -33.18
C GLN A 73 -3.85 -22.97 -34.07
N ASN A 74 -3.44 -21.88 -33.46
CA ASN A 74 -2.62 -20.90 -34.14
C ASN A 74 -1.17 -21.37 -34.13
N LEU A 75 -0.59 -21.55 -35.30
CA LEU A 75 0.78 -22.03 -35.54
C LEU A 75 1.77 -20.89 -35.62
N TYR A 76 1.33 -19.71 -36.12
CA TYR A 76 2.12 -18.51 -36.23
C TYR A 76 1.22 -17.28 -36.19
N ASP A 77 1.54 -16.32 -35.33
CA ASP A 77 0.77 -15.08 -35.08
C ASP A 77 1.62 -13.82 -35.21
N GLY A 78 2.71 -13.88 -36.01
CA GLY A 78 3.64 -12.76 -36.08
C GLY A 78 4.49 -12.54 -34.83
N GLY A 79 4.36 -13.39 -33.80
CA GLY A 79 5.05 -13.30 -32.52
C GLY A 79 4.23 -12.60 -31.40
N GLU A 80 2.95 -12.28 -31.67
CA GLU A 80 2.08 -11.53 -30.73
C GLU A 80 1.94 -12.24 -29.37
N LYS A 81 1.72 -13.55 -29.36
CA LYS A 81 1.57 -14.34 -28.11
C LYS A 81 2.84 -14.38 -27.28
N ASN A 82 4.02 -14.36 -27.92
CA ASN A 82 5.29 -14.27 -27.18
C ASN A 82 5.43 -12.91 -26.48
N LEU A 83 5.10 -11.83 -27.19
CA LEU A 83 5.12 -10.48 -26.64
C LEU A 83 4.11 -10.31 -25.50
N GLU A 84 2.93 -10.95 -25.60
CA GLU A 84 1.92 -10.97 -24.53
C GLU A 84 2.43 -11.71 -23.29
N ILE A 85 3.17 -12.82 -23.45
CA ILE A 85 3.79 -13.52 -22.32
C ILE A 85 4.87 -12.65 -21.66
N GLU A 86 5.73 -11.99 -22.44
CA GLU A 86 6.74 -11.06 -21.91
C GLU A 86 6.07 -9.89 -21.15
N ARG A 87 5.03 -9.32 -21.76
CA ARG A 87 4.22 -8.28 -21.12
C ARG A 87 3.61 -8.73 -19.79
N SER A 88 3.03 -9.93 -19.74
CA SER A 88 2.46 -10.50 -18.53
C SER A 88 3.50 -10.73 -17.44
N LYS A 89 4.75 -11.08 -17.79
CA LYS A 89 5.86 -11.21 -16.84
C LYS A 89 6.23 -9.87 -16.22
N ILE A 90 6.29 -8.79 -17.00
CA ILE A 90 6.58 -7.45 -16.45
C ILE A 90 5.42 -6.95 -15.57
N ILE A 91 4.17 -7.27 -15.92
CA ILE A 91 3.01 -6.98 -15.05
C ILE A 91 3.13 -7.74 -13.72
N TYR A 92 3.58 -9.00 -13.75
CA TYR A 92 3.86 -9.77 -12.54
C TYR A 92 5.00 -9.16 -11.72
N GLU A 93 6.08 -8.70 -12.35
CA GLU A 93 7.15 -7.95 -11.65
C GLU A 93 6.60 -6.70 -10.96
N ASN A 94 5.72 -5.95 -11.62
CA ASN A 94 5.03 -4.81 -10.99
C ASN A 94 4.15 -5.24 -9.81
N ALA A 95 3.49 -6.39 -9.89
CA ALA A 95 2.71 -6.93 -8.78
C ALA A 95 3.59 -7.31 -7.58
N VAL A 96 4.78 -7.88 -7.83
CA VAL A 96 5.81 -8.14 -6.81
C VAL A 96 6.25 -6.83 -6.13
N ILE A 97 6.61 -5.82 -6.91
CA ILE A 97 7.02 -4.50 -6.38
C ILE A 97 5.90 -3.86 -5.56
N ASN A 98 4.66 -3.90 -6.04
CA ASN A 98 3.49 -3.38 -5.32
C ASN A 98 3.20 -4.14 -4.02
N PHE A 99 3.47 -5.45 -3.99
CA PHE A 99 3.39 -6.23 -2.76
C PHE A 99 4.43 -5.73 -1.75
N TYR A 100 5.71 -5.61 -2.14
CA TYR A 100 6.77 -5.09 -1.28
C TYR A 100 6.45 -3.67 -0.79
N LYS A 101 5.97 -2.80 -1.67
CA LYS A 101 5.51 -1.45 -1.30
C LYS A 101 4.41 -1.51 -0.22
N THR A 102 3.40 -2.37 -0.41
CA THR A 102 2.31 -2.52 0.57
C THR A 102 2.83 -3.01 1.93
N VAL A 103 3.75 -3.96 1.93
CA VAL A 103 4.38 -4.45 3.17
C VAL A 103 5.19 -3.33 3.82
N GLN A 104 5.97 -2.57 3.07
CA GLN A 104 6.75 -1.45 3.58
C GLN A 104 5.86 -0.37 4.21
N ASP A 105 4.79 0.05 3.52
CA ASP A 105 3.85 1.06 4.02
C ASP A 105 3.18 0.62 5.33
N LEU A 106 2.84 -0.67 5.43
CA LEU A 106 2.24 -1.23 6.64
C LEU A 106 3.28 -1.42 7.76
N SER A 107 4.52 -1.75 7.41
CA SER A 107 5.63 -1.82 8.37
C SER A 107 5.92 -0.45 8.98
N LEU A 108 5.93 0.61 8.15
CA LEU A 108 6.08 1.98 8.61
C LEU A 108 4.94 2.36 9.56
N LYS A 109 3.69 2.08 9.20
CA LYS A 109 2.53 2.31 10.08
C LYS A 109 2.59 1.53 11.39
N ALA A 110 3.14 0.31 11.37
CA ALA A 110 3.34 -0.49 12.59
C ALA A 110 4.42 0.13 13.51
N VAL A 111 5.48 0.69 12.92
CA VAL A 111 6.51 1.45 13.65
C VAL A 111 5.92 2.73 14.24
N GLU A 112 5.17 3.50 13.45
CA GLU A 112 4.48 4.71 13.93
C GLU A 112 3.49 4.40 15.06
N GLY A 113 2.71 3.33 14.92
CA GLY A 113 1.78 2.86 15.95
C GLY A 113 2.51 2.46 17.24
N TYR A 114 3.62 1.73 17.10
CA TYR A 114 4.48 1.34 18.22
C TYR A 114 5.03 2.55 18.98
N LEU A 115 5.64 3.50 18.27
CA LEU A 115 6.20 4.72 18.84
C LEU A 115 5.13 5.61 19.48
N THR A 116 3.92 5.59 18.92
CA THR A 116 2.78 6.33 19.46
C THR A 116 2.29 5.76 20.78
N VAL A 117 2.24 4.42 20.91
CA VAL A 117 1.88 3.77 22.19
C VAL A 117 2.90 4.11 23.26
N ILE A 118 4.20 3.95 22.99
CA ILE A 118 5.27 4.30 23.96
C ILE A 118 5.18 5.77 24.36
N ASN A 119 4.95 6.67 23.40
CA ASN A 119 4.82 8.10 23.67
C ASN A 119 3.68 8.40 24.66
N TYR A 120 2.51 7.80 24.45
CA TYR A 120 1.37 8.01 25.32
C TYR A 120 1.49 7.26 26.67
N GLU A 121 2.17 6.11 26.72
CA GLU A 121 2.50 5.42 27.96
C GLU A 121 3.40 6.30 28.86
N LYS A 122 4.47 6.85 28.30
CA LYS A 122 5.38 7.77 29.01
C LYS A 122 4.69 9.07 29.44
N SER A 123 3.80 9.60 28.59
CA SER A 123 3.00 10.79 28.91
C SER A 123 2.00 10.53 30.02
N LEU A 124 1.39 9.35 30.05
CA LEU A 124 0.51 8.90 31.14
C LEU A 124 1.27 8.79 32.47
N GLU A 125 2.41 8.08 32.46
CA GLU A 125 3.28 7.96 33.66
C GLU A 125 3.68 9.34 34.22
N SER A 126 4.00 10.31 33.35
CA SER A 126 4.34 11.66 33.78
C SER A 126 3.12 12.41 34.32
N SER A 127 1.94 12.22 33.74
CA SER A 127 0.70 12.82 34.21
C SER A 127 0.26 12.26 35.55
N GLU A 128 0.45 10.95 35.80
CA GLU A 128 0.20 10.30 37.10
C GLU A 128 1.09 10.90 38.19
N LYS A 129 2.40 11.02 37.92
CA LYS A 129 3.34 11.63 38.87
C LYS A 129 2.98 13.07 39.20
N ASN A 130 2.61 13.88 38.20
CA ASN A 130 2.19 15.26 38.39
C ASN A 130 0.89 15.34 39.22
N PHE A 131 -0.10 14.50 38.91
CA PHE A 131 -1.35 14.44 39.68
C PHE A 131 -1.10 14.09 41.14
N ASP A 132 -0.25 13.10 41.43
CA ASP A 132 0.11 12.70 42.79
C ASP A 132 0.83 13.82 43.54
N SER A 133 1.72 14.55 42.90
CA SER A 133 2.43 15.68 43.50
C SER A 133 1.47 16.84 43.82
N VAL A 134 0.64 17.24 42.84
CA VAL A 134 -0.32 18.34 43.00
C VAL A 134 -1.42 17.98 44.03
N SER A 135 -1.84 16.70 44.10
CA SER A 135 -2.77 16.23 45.14
C SER A 135 -2.19 16.42 46.52
N ARG A 136 -0.94 16.02 46.77
CA ARG A 136 -0.25 16.23 48.03
C ARG A 136 -0.12 17.70 48.39
N PHE A 137 0.20 18.55 47.39
CA PHE A 137 0.30 20.01 47.62
C PHE A 137 -1.06 20.61 47.97
N LEU A 138 -2.16 20.17 47.38
CA LEU A 138 -3.49 20.63 47.76
C LEU A 138 -3.83 20.27 49.21
N GLU A 139 -3.54 19.03 49.63
CA GLU A 139 -3.74 18.61 51.01
C GLU A 139 -2.93 19.47 52.01
N GLU A 140 -1.67 19.74 51.69
CA GLU A 140 -0.81 20.60 52.49
C GLU A 140 -1.35 22.02 52.62
N VAL A 141 -1.77 22.63 51.49
CA VAL A 141 -2.34 23.99 51.47
C VAL A 141 -3.65 24.07 52.24
N LYS A 142 -4.52 23.05 52.13
CA LYS A 142 -5.76 22.94 52.91
C LYS A 142 -5.48 22.97 54.43
N LEU A 143 -4.53 22.14 54.86
CA LEU A 143 -4.13 22.11 56.27
C LEU A 143 -3.54 23.46 56.73
N LYS A 144 -2.67 24.07 55.95
CA LYS A 144 -2.10 25.41 56.25
C LYS A 144 -3.17 26.51 56.33
N TYR A 145 -4.17 26.44 55.43
CA TYR A 145 -5.30 27.36 55.45
C TYR A 145 -6.16 27.22 56.70
N GLU A 146 -6.49 26.00 57.12
CA GLU A 146 -7.21 25.70 58.34
C GLU A 146 -6.45 26.21 59.58
N LEU A 147 -5.13 26.15 59.58
CA LEU A 147 -4.27 26.64 60.62
C LEU A 147 -4.03 28.14 60.58
N GLY A 148 -4.57 28.83 59.53
CA GLY A 148 -4.42 30.29 59.37
C GLY A 148 -3.05 30.71 58.82
N SER A 149 -2.24 29.78 58.30
CA SER A 149 -0.89 30.05 57.77
C SER A 149 -0.82 30.08 56.22
N ALA A 150 -1.93 29.82 55.53
CA ALA A 150 -2.09 30.03 54.10
C ALA A 150 -3.26 30.98 53.79
N THR A 151 -3.19 31.67 52.66
CA THR A 151 -4.24 32.59 52.18
C THR A 151 -5.31 31.84 51.39
N ILE A 152 -6.53 32.45 51.30
CA ILE A 152 -7.60 31.91 50.44
C ILE A 152 -7.16 31.84 48.97
N THR A 153 -6.27 32.74 48.51
CA THR A 153 -5.74 32.77 47.15
C THR A 153 -4.86 31.55 46.88
N GLU A 154 -3.99 31.19 47.83
CA GLU A 154 -3.15 30.00 47.74
C GLU A 154 -4.00 28.73 47.69
N LEU A 155 -5.05 28.63 48.52
CA LEU A 155 -5.97 27.50 48.46
C LEU A 155 -6.67 27.40 47.12
N LYS A 156 -7.18 28.52 46.58
CA LYS A 156 -7.85 28.52 45.29
C LYS A 156 -6.92 28.19 44.13
N ASN A 157 -5.65 28.61 44.18
CA ASN A 157 -4.63 28.23 43.23
C ASN A 157 -4.36 26.71 43.26
N ALA A 158 -4.20 26.14 44.44
CA ALA A 158 -3.98 24.69 44.60
C ALA A 158 -5.19 23.86 44.15
N GLU A 159 -6.43 24.32 44.47
CA GLU A 159 -7.65 23.66 43.95
C GLU A 159 -7.74 23.71 42.44
N SER A 160 -7.40 24.84 41.82
CA SER A 160 -7.36 25.00 40.36
C SER A 160 -6.29 24.11 39.72
N ALA A 161 -5.08 24.08 40.27
CA ALA A 161 -4.00 23.22 39.77
C ALA A 161 -4.36 21.72 39.87
N PHE A 162 -4.99 21.32 40.96
CA PHE A 162 -5.49 19.93 41.13
C PHE A 162 -6.51 19.57 40.04
N SER A 163 -7.49 20.45 39.79
CA SER A 163 -8.50 20.18 38.74
C SER A 163 -7.87 20.11 37.33
N ILE A 164 -6.83 20.92 37.06
CA ILE A 164 -6.06 20.84 35.80
C ILE A 164 -5.30 19.52 35.73
N ALA A 165 -4.60 19.12 36.80
CA ALA A 165 -3.84 17.86 36.84
C ALA A 165 -4.75 16.64 36.65
N GLU A 166 -5.95 16.63 37.29
CA GLU A 166 -6.96 15.59 37.10
C GLU A 166 -7.43 15.48 35.63
N THR A 167 -7.69 16.64 35.01
CA THR A 167 -8.08 16.70 33.59
C THR A 167 -6.96 16.19 32.67
N ASN A 168 -5.71 16.56 32.95
CA ASN A 168 -4.54 16.11 32.19
C ASN A 168 -4.35 14.60 32.32
N LEU A 169 -4.47 14.05 33.53
CA LEU A 169 -4.39 12.60 33.76
C LEU A 169 -5.49 11.87 32.99
N PHE A 170 -6.75 12.32 33.11
CA PHE A 170 -7.86 11.74 32.36
C PHE A 170 -7.62 11.75 30.85
N SER A 171 -7.11 12.88 30.30
CA SER A 171 -6.78 13.02 28.89
C SER A 171 -5.66 12.07 28.46
N ALA A 172 -4.60 11.94 29.28
CA ALA A 172 -3.49 11.03 29.03
C ALA A 172 -3.94 9.56 29.03
N GLU A 173 -4.81 9.15 29.97
CA GLU A 173 -5.41 7.81 29.97
C GLU A 173 -6.21 7.51 28.70
N GLN A 174 -7.07 8.45 28.27
CA GLN A 174 -7.86 8.24 27.04
C GLN A 174 -6.97 8.14 25.81
N ASN A 175 -5.95 9.00 25.69
CA ASN A 175 -4.99 8.96 24.58
C ASN A 175 -4.23 7.63 24.53
N TYR A 176 -3.79 7.13 25.69
CA TYR A 176 -3.13 5.83 25.79
C TYR A 176 -4.07 4.69 25.35
N LYS A 177 -5.31 4.65 25.87
CA LYS A 177 -6.32 3.64 25.48
C LYS A 177 -6.60 3.65 23.96
N VAL A 178 -6.72 4.83 23.35
CA VAL A 178 -6.93 4.97 21.90
C VAL A 178 -5.70 4.49 21.13
N SER A 179 -4.50 4.82 21.60
CA SER A 179 -3.25 4.37 20.94
C SER A 179 -3.11 2.84 20.95
N LEU A 180 -3.46 2.17 22.05
CA LEU A 180 -3.50 0.70 22.14
C LEU A 180 -4.44 0.08 21.11
N LYS A 181 -5.67 0.64 20.97
CA LYS A 181 -6.64 0.14 19.97
C LYS A 181 -6.20 0.40 18.53
N THR A 182 -5.57 1.54 18.27
CA THR A 182 -4.99 1.86 16.97
C THR A 182 -3.87 0.89 16.62
N PHE A 183 -2.96 0.62 17.56
CA PHE A 183 -1.89 -0.34 17.39
C PHE A 183 -2.44 -1.76 17.12
N GLU A 184 -3.41 -2.21 17.90
CA GLU A 184 -4.07 -3.51 17.71
C GLU A 184 -4.67 -3.65 16.30
N SER A 185 -5.33 -2.59 15.81
CA SER A 185 -5.90 -2.56 14.45
C SER A 185 -4.85 -2.68 13.36
N ILE A 186 -3.65 -2.11 13.55
CA ILE A 186 -2.56 -2.14 12.56
C ILE A 186 -1.81 -3.47 12.64
N VAL A 187 -1.44 -3.89 13.86
CA VAL A 187 -0.54 -5.03 14.11
C VAL A 187 -1.30 -6.36 14.16
N GLY A 188 -2.62 -6.32 14.44
CA GLY A 188 -3.46 -7.51 14.59
C GLY A 188 -3.22 -8.27 15.89
N LYS A 189 -2.54 -7.64 16.88
CA LYS A 189 -2.30 -8.17 18.24
C LYS A 189 -2.31 -7.03 19.24
N GLU A 190 -2.69 -7.35 20.48
CA GLU A 190 -2.59 -6.42 21.59
C GLU A 190 -1.13 -6.01 21.86
N ALA A 191 -0.95 -4.77 22.32
CA ALA A 191 0.32 -4.25 22.77
C ALA A 191 0.62 -4.77 24.19
N ILE A 192 1.54 -5.73 24.32
CA ILE A 192 1.93 -6.29 25.60
C ILE A 192 3.45 -6.21 25.73
N ASN A 193 3.94 -5.67 26.82
CA ASN A 193 5.37 -5.55 27.16
C ASN A 193 6.18 -4.94 26.01
N LEU A 194 5.81 -3.72 25.59
CA LEU A 194 6.57 -2.97 24.61
C LEU A 194 7.91 -2.55 25.22
N GLU A 195 8.98 -2.72 24.47
CA GLU A 195 10.31 -2.21 24.83
C GLU A 195 10.33 -0.69 24.67
N ASP A 196 11.30 -0.02 25.29
CA ASP A 196 11.47 1.43 25.18
C ASP A 196 11.89 1.87 23.76
N TYR A 197 12.08 3.17 23.53
CA TYR A 197 12.49 3.72 22.24
C TYR A 197 13.76 3.04 21.69
N VAL A 198 13.74 2.75 20.40
CA VAL A 198 14.89 2.14 19.70
C VAL A 198 15.93 3.22 19.44
N ASN A 199 17.21 2.89 19.77
CA ASN A 199 18.32 3.72 19.34
C ASN A 199 18.61 3.46 17.85
N VAL A 200 18.68 4.51 17.05
CA VAL A 200 18.98 4.45 15.63
C VAL A 200 20.37 5.01 15.36
N GLU A 201 21.09 4.42 14.39
CA GLU A 201 22.37 4.95 13.94
C GLU A 201 22.15 6.23 13.12
N ASP A 202 22.78 7.32 13.53
CA ASP A 202 22.59 8.65 13.00
C ASP A 202 23.60 8.99 11.89
N ASN A 203 23.63 8.18 10.83
CA ASN A 203 24.57 8.29 9.70
C ASN A 203 23.91 8.65 8.35
N LEU A 204 22.73 9.28 8.37
CA LEU A 204 22.01 9.60 7.14
C LEU A 204 22.66 10.79 6.40
N ASN A 205 23.04 10.56 5.14
CA ASN A 205 23.58 11.58 4.24
C ASN A 205 22.62 11.83 3.09
N PHE A 206 22.33 13.09 2.79
CA PHE A 206 21.36 13.50 1.77
C PHE A 206 21.68 12.97 0.36
N GLU A 207 22.94 13.08 -0.08
CA GLU A 207 23.36 12.65 -1.42
C GLU A 207 23.25 11.14 -1.59
N ASN A 208 23.58 10.38 -0.54
CA ASN A 208 23.43 8.94 -0.54
C ASN A 208 21.96 8.54 -0.62
N ILE A 209 21.08 9.19 0.15
CA ILE A 209 19.64 8.92 0.13
C ILE A 209 19.06 9.15 -1.26
N ILE A 210 19.33 10.29 -1.89
CA ILE A 210 18.84 10.58 -3.26
C ILE A 210 19.32 9.53 -4.25
N SER A 211 20.60 9.14 -4.19
CA SER A 211 21.14 8.11 -5.07
C SER A 211 20.45 6.77 -4.90
N GLU A 212 20.18 6.36 -3.65
CA GLU A 212 19.48 5.11 -3.38
C GLU A 212 18.00 5.18 -3.73
N VAL A 213 17.32 6.32 -3.51
CA VAL A 213 15.93 6.54 -3.95
C VAL A 213 15.79 6.36 -5.46
N TYR A 214 16.69 6.93 -6.26
CA TYR A 214 16.63 6.77 -7.72
C TYR A 214 16.84 5.32 -8.19
N LYS A 215 17.51 4.48 -7.40
CA LYS A 215 17.75 3.06 -7.74
C LYS A 215 16.65 2.14 -7.25
N ASN A 216 16.13 2.39 -6.04
CA ASN A 216 15.37 1.38 -5.29
C ASN A 216 13.93 1.81 -5.01
N ASN A 217 13.55 3.08 -5.26
CA ASN A 217 12.19 3.53 -4.99
C ASN A 217 11.18 2.75 -5.83
N PHE A 218 10.20 2.14 -5.17
CA PHE A 218 9.21 1.27 -5.80
C PHE A 218 8.41 1.96 -6.90
N ASN A 219 8.10 3.26 -6.76
CA ASN A 219 7.37 4.00 -7.77
C ASN A 219 8.21 4.21 -9.03
N ILE A 220 9.52 4.45 -8.90
CA ILE A 220 10.45 4.55 -10.04
C ILE A 220 10.56 3.21 -10.77
N LEU A 221 10.72 2.10 -10.03
CA LEU A 221 10.79 0.77 -10.63
C LEU A 221 9.52 0.40 -11.40
N ILE A 222 8.34 0.72 -10.85
CA ILE A 222 7.05 0.53 -11.53
C ILE A 222 6.95 1.40 -12.78
N ALA A 223 7.34 2.68 -12.71
CA ALA A 223 7.31 3.59 -13.87
C ALA A 223 8.24 3.10 -15.00
N GLN A 224 9.44 2.62 -14.67
CA GLN A 224 10.35 2.02 -15.64
C GLN A 224 9.76 0.76 -16.30
N ASN A 225 9.13 -0.09 -15.53
CA ASN A 225 8.44 -1.27 -16.06
C ASN A 225 7.22 -0.90 -16.93
N ASN A 226 6.51 0.19 -16.59
CA ASN A 226 5.41 0.69 -17.42
C ASN A 226 5.90 1.17 -18.80
N ILE A 227 7.08 1.78 -18.90
CA ILE A 227 7.71 2.12 -20.19
C ILE A 227 7.95 0.85 -21.00
N LYS A 228 8.57 -0.19 -20.40
CA LYS A 228 8.80 -1.48 -21.06
C LYS A 228 7.50 -2.13 -21.55
N ILE A 229 6.42 -2.06 -20.75
CA ILE A 229 5.10 -2.56 -21.14
C ILE A 229 4.61 -1.83 -22.40
N LYS A 230 4.76 -0.49 -22.47
CA LYS A 230 4.38 0.29 -23.66
C LYS A 230 5.24 -0.03 -24.89
N GLU A 231 6.52 -0.30 -24.71
CA GLU A 231 7.41 -0.76 -25.79
C GLU A 231 6.99 -2.15 -26.32
N LEU A 232 6.55 -3.06 -25.42
CA LEU A 232 5.97 -4.33 -25.83
C LEU A 232 4.62 -4.16 -26.52
N ASP A 233 3.76 -3.24 -26.06
CA ASP A 233 2.50 -2.88 -26.73
C ASP A 233 2.78 -2.36 -28.16
N LEU A 234 3.81 -1.53 -28.34
CA LEU A 234 4.26 -1.07 -29.67
C LEU A 234 4.73 -2.23 -30.56
N SER A 235 5.51 -3.15 -29.98
CA SER A 235 6.00 -4.32 -30.70
C SER A 235 4.87 -5.26 -31.08
N LYS A 236 3.87 -5.40 -30.23
CA LYS A 236 2.65 -6.17 -30.47
C LYS A 236 1.83 -5.52 -31.60
N GLU A 237 1.63 -4.21 -31.60
CA GLU A 237 0.93 -3.51 -32.67
C GLU A 237 1.64 -3.67 -34.02
N LYS A 238 2.96 -3.60 -34.03
CA LYS A 238 3.75 -3.88 -35.26
C LYS A 238 3.62 -5.34 -35.72
N SER A 239 3.35 -6.29 -34.82
CA SER A 239 3.16 -7.70 -35.17
C SER A 239 1.82 -7.97 -35.83
N SER A 240 0.78 -7.15 -35.59
CA SER A 240 -0.54 -7.27 -36.20
C SER A 240 -0.53 -7.16 -37.74
N ASN A 241 0.52 -6.56 -38.31
CA ASN A 241 0.75 -6.46 -39.75
C ASN A 241 1.47 -7.69 -40.36
N ARG A 242 1.84 -8.67 -39.53
CA ARG A 242 2.47 -9.91 -40.01
C ARG A 242 1.44 -10.95 -40.38
N PRO A 243 1.78 -11.88 -41.28
CA PRO A 243 0.89 -13.00 -41.58
C PRO A 243 0.57 -13.85 -40.32
N THR A 244 -0.61 -14.44 -40.29
CA THR A 244 -0.99 -15.47 -39.30
C THR A 244 -1.26 -16.80 -39.98
N LEU A 245 -0.91 -17.91 -39.32
CA LEU A 245 -1.11 -19.25 -39.81
C LEU A 245 -1.88 -20.07 -38.76
N ASP A 246 -3.05 -20.48 -39.11
CA ASP A 246 -3.93 -21.28 -38.26
C ASP A 246 -4.18 -22.66 -38.86
N ILE A 247 -4.23 -23.71 -38.02
CA ILE A 247 -4.74 -25.04 -38.37
C ILE A 247 -6.08 -25.25 -37.67
N THR A 248 -7.06 -25.72 -38.42
CA THR A 248 -8.37 -26.05 -37.89
C THR A 248 -8.73 -27.49 -38.33
N ALA A 249 -9.11 -28.31 -37.37
CA ALA A 249 -9.69 -29.64 -37.64
C ALA A 249 -11.09 -29.70 -37.05
N SER A 250 -12.06 -30.20 -37.76
CA SER A 250 -13.40 -30.36 -37.24
C SER A 250 -14.08 -31.61 -37.76
N THR A 251 -14.94 -32.18 -36.94
CA THR A 251 -15.92 -33.18 -37.36
C THR A 251 -17.31 -32.71 -36.96
N GLU A 252 -18.26 -32.87 -37.86
CA GLU A 252 -19.66 -32.46 -37.71
C GLU A 252 -20.57 -33.59 -38.16
N TYR A 253 -21.49 -33.95 -37.29
CA TYR A 253 -22.65 -34.79 -37.62
C TYR A 253 -23.88 -33.89 -37.63
N SER A 254 -24.67 -33.99 -38.69
CA SER A 254 -25.95 -33.27 -38.79
C SER A 254 -27.05 -34.25 -39.18
N ASP A 255 -28.16 -34.20 -38.44
CA ASP A 255 -29.39 -34.88 -38.74
C ASP A 255 -30.46 -33.83 -39.07
N GLY A 256 -30.93 -33.88 -40.33
CA GLY A 256 -31.95 -32.97 -40.82
C GLY A 256 -33.22 -33.78 -41.12
N SER A 257 -34.26 -33.57 -40.28
CA SER A 257 -35.59 -34.10 -40.58
C SER A 257 -36.37 -33.13 -41.46
N ARG A 258 -36.58 -33.50 -42.70
CA ARG A 258 -37.64 -32.95 -43.54
C ARG A 258 -38.92 -33.74 -43.28
N ILE A 259 -40.10 -33.09 -43.40
CA ILE A 259 -41.39 -33.78 -43.24
C ILE A 259 -41.51 -34.95 -44.21
N ASP A 260 -40.76 -34.94 -45.34
CA ASP A 260 -40.81 -35.97 -46.40
C ASP A 260 -39.53 -36.79 -46.62
N ALA A 261 -38.39 -36.44 -46.04
CA ALA A 261 -37.13 -37.21 -46.09
C ALA A 261 -36.09 -36.70 -45.09
N GLY A 262 -35.61 -37.52 -44.16
CA GLY A 262 -34.47 -37.26 -43.30
C GLY A 262 -33.16 -37.30 -44.08
N SER A 263 -32.20 -36.49 -43.71
CA SER A 263 -30.83 -36.51 -44.25
C SER A 263 -29.82 -36.50 -43.11
N GLU A 264 -29.04 -37.57 -43.02
CA GLU A 264 -27.87 -37.63 -42.13
C GLU A 264 -26.62 -37.27 -42.93
N ASN A 265 -25.79 -36.44 -42.33
CA ASN A 265 -24.52 -36.06 -42.95
C ASN A 265 -23.39 -36.01 -41.91
N THR A 266 -22.28 -36.64 -42.21
CA THR A 266 -21.07 -36.61 -41.41
C THR A 266 -19.95 -35.96 -42.24
N ASN A 267 -19.41 -34.85 -41.75
CA ASN A 267 -18.30 -34.16 -42.37
C ASN A 267 -17.09 -34.14 -41.44
N ALA A 268 -15.93 -34.47 -41.96
CA ALA A 268 -14.64 -34.26 -41.29
C ALA A 268 -13.75 -33.42 -42.18
N SER A 269 -13.11 -32.40 -41.59
CA SER A 269 -12.24 -31.49 -42.33
C SER A 269 -11.00 -31.14 -41.52
N ILE A 270 -9.90 -30.95 -42.21
CA ILE A 270 -8.68 -30.33 -41.71
C ILE A 270 -8.24 -29.27 -42.71
N GLY A 271 -7.92 -28.10 -42.20
CA GLY A 271 -7.53 -26.95 -43.02
C GLY A 271 -6.38 -26.14 -42.41
N LEU A 272 -5.55 -25.62 -43.28
CA LEU A 272 -4.54 -24.58 -42.94
C LEU A 272 -4.98 -23.27 -43.56
N THR A 273 -5.02 -22.21 -42.76
CA THR A 273 -5.41 -20.90 -43.20
C THR A 273 -4.26 -19.93 -42.95
N LEU A 274 -3.66 -19.41 -44.05
CA LEU A 274 -2.70 -18.33 -43.98
C LEU A 274 -3.43 -17.00 -44.26
N THR A 275 -3.45 -16.12 -43.27
CA THR A 275 -4.03 -14.76 -43.40
C THR A 275 -2.91 -13.72 -43.52
N ILE A 276 -2.90 -12.95 -44.62
CA ILE A 276 -1.91 -11.91 -44.89
C ILE A 276 -2.66 -10.58 -44.96
N PRO A 277 -2.50 -9.67 -43.94
CA PRO A 277 -3.09 -8.34 -44.02
C PRO A 277 -2.39 -7.51 -45.11
N ILE A 278 -3.15 -7.13 -46.15
CA ILE A 278 -2.60 -6.35 -47.29
C ILE A 278 -2.84 -4.84 -47.07
N PHE A 279 -4.01 -4.48 -46.58
CA PHE A 279 -4.37 -3.08 -46.35
C PHE A 279 -5.38 -2.98 -45.19
N GLN A 280 -5.01 -2.21 -44.18
CA GLN A 280 -5.82 -2.05 -42.94
C GLN A 280 -6.24 -0.57 -42.79
N GLN A 281 -6.60 0.12 -43.86
CA GLN A 281 -7.10 1.51 -43.84
C GLN A 281 -6.19 2.52 -43.14
N ASN A 282 -4.88 2.24 -42.98
CA ASN A 282 -3.88 2.96 -42.20
C ASN A 282 -4.21 3.08 -40.66
N ILE A 283 -5.11 2.27 -40.15
CA ILE A 283 -5.44 2.21 -38.70
C ILE A 283 -4.19 1.81 -37.93
N ASP A 284 -3.50 0.76 -38.36
CA ASP A 284 -2.23 0.27 -37.82
C ASP A 284 -1.17 1.38 -37.66
N LYS A 285 -0.97 2.20 -38.70
CA LYS A 285 -0.01 3.33 -38.66
C LYS A 285 -0.44 4.38 -37.63
N SER A 286 -1.74 4.60 -37.46
CA SER A 286 -2.26 5.56 -36.52
C SER A 286 -2.13 5.04 -35.07
N ASP A 287 -2.38 3.75 -34.85
CA ASP A 287 -2.21 3.12 -33.53
C ASP A 287 -0.72 3.06 -33.14
N ILE A 288 0.19 2.76 -34.08
CA ILE A 288 1.64 2.87 -33.87
C ILE A 288 2.03 4.29 -33.40
N ARG A 289 1.53 5.36 -34.09
CA ARG A 289 1.83 6.75 -33.69
C ARG A 289 1.25 7.08 -32.31
N LYS A 290 0.03 6.59 -32.02
CA LYS A 290 -0.63 6.75 -30.72
C LYS A 290 0.20 6.09 -29.61
N ILE A 291 0.65 4.84 -29.80
CA ILE A 291 1.47 4.12 -28.81
C ILE A 291 2.83 4.83 -28.62
N ASN A 292 3.48 5.30 -29.69
CA ASN A 292 4.71 6.10 -29.55
C ASN A 292 4.49 7.38 -28.70
N SER A 293 3.33 8.05 -28.87
CA SER A 293 2.99 9.20 -28.02
C SER A 293 2.74 8.78 -26.56
N GLN A 294 2.18 7.59 -26.32
CA GLN A 294 2.01 7.05 -24.96
C GLN A 294 3.34 6.68 -24.32
N ILE A 295 4.31 6.15 -25.09
CA ILE A 295 5.67 5.90 -24.58
C ILE A 295 6.29 7.21 -24.12
N LEU A 296 6.28 8.25 -24.96
CA LEU A 296 6.81 9.56 -24.59
C LEU A 296 6.10 10.16 -23.37
N GLN A 297 4.77 10.00 -23.24
CA GLN A 297 4.04 10.42 -22.06
C GLN A 297 4.56 9.71 -20.80
N THR A 298 4.73 8.39 -20.87
CA THR A 298 5.22 7.60 -19.72
C THR A 298 6.68 7.94 -19.36
N GLU A 299 7.50 8.29 -20.34
CA GLU A 299 8.88 8.77 -20.10
C GLU A 299 8.87 10.13 -19.36
N ILE A 300 8.01 11.07 -19.81
CA ILE A 300 7.84 12.38 -19.15
C ILE A 300 7.27 12.20 -17.73
N GLU A 301 6.33 11.29 -17.54
CA GLU A 301 5.79 10.95 -16.21
C GLU A 301 6.88 10.39 -15.27
N LEU A 302 7.85 9.63 -15.79
CA LEU A 302 9.00 9.17 -15.00
C LEU A 302 9.93 10.34 -14.62
N GLU A 303 10.16 11.32 -15.48
CA GLU A 303 10.95 12.51 -15.17
C GLU A 303 10.24 13.35 -14.09
N ASP A 304 8.95 13.63 -14.28
CA ASP A 304 8.13 14.35 -13.27
C ASP A 304 8.12 13.64 -11.92
N LEU A 305 8.02 12.30 -11.93
CA LEU A 305 8.12 11.49 -10.72
C LEU A 305 9.48 11.68 -10.00
N LYS A 306 10.59 11.72 -10.76
CA LYS A 306 11.93 11.94 -10.16
C LYS A 306 12.07 13.32 -9.56
N ASP A 307 11.52 14.35 -10.21
CA ASP A 307 11.54 15.72 -9.70
C ASP A 307 10.70 15.84 -8.42
N ASN A 308 9.51 15.26 -8.41
CA ASN A 308 8.65 15.21 -7.23
C ASN A 308 9.31 14.44 -6.07
N LEU A 309 9.96 13.30 -6.34
CA LEU A 309 10.70 12.54 -5.34
C LEU A 309 11.90 13.34 -4.78
N ASN A 310 12.60 14.12 -5.59
CA ASN A 310 13.68 14.98 -5.12
C ASN A 310 13.17 16.03 -4.11
N ILE A 311 12.02 16.63 -4.40
CA ILE A 311 11.34 17.56 -3.46
C ILE A 311 10.92 16.82 -2.19
N GLU A 312 10.35 15.64 -2.33
CA GLU A 312 9.90 14.82 -1.21
C GLU A 312 11.05 14.41 -0.29
N VAL A 313 12.15 13.90 -0.84
CA VAL A 313 13.38 13.57 -0.09
C VAL A 313 13.92 14.81 0.64
N SER A 314 13.96 15.96 -0.05
CA SER A 314 14.43 17.21 0.56
C SER A 314 13.57 17.62 1.76
N ASN A 315 12.24 17.45 1.67
CA ASN A 315 11.32 17.75 2.75
C ASN A 315 11.48 16.78 3.93
N TYR A 316 11.57 15.47 3.68
CA TYR A 316 11.77 14.49 4.74
C TYR A 316 13.13 14.64 5.40
N TYR A 317 14.19 14.92 4.64
CA TYR A 317 15.52 15.15 5.19
C TYR A 317 15.57 16.42 6.06
N LYS A 318 14.94 17.51 5.59
CA LYS A 318 14.76 18.72 6.40
C LYS A 318 14.01 18.39 7.71
N ASN A 319 12.89 17.67 7.63
CA ASN A 319 12.10 17.32 8.81
C ASN A 319 12.90 16.44 9.78
N TYR A 320 13.70 15.51 9.27
CA TYR A 320 14.62 14.71 10.07
C TYR A 320 15.63 15.59 10.83
N LEU A 321 16.31 16.52 10.14
CA LEU A 321 17.27 17.42 10.78
C LEU A 321 16.61 18.32 11.84
N VAL A 322 15.43 18.86 11.54
CA VAL A 322 14.67 19.70 12.48
C VAL A 322 14.24 18.87 13.69
N SER A 323 13.71 17.66 13.50
CA SER A 323 13.27 16.82 14.60
C SER A 323 14.44 16.33 15.46
N LYS A 324 15.62 16.09 14.87
CA LYS A 324 16.86 15.82 15.60
C LYS A 324 17.30 17.01 16.48
N SER A 325 17.24 18.22 15.93
CA SER A 325 17.55 19.44 16.68
C SER A 325 16.55 19.66 17.83
N ASN A 326 15.26 19.43 17.58
CA ASN A 326 14.21 19.53 18.59
C ASN A 326 14.42 18.51 19.72
N LEU A 327 14.79 17.27 19.39
CA LEU A 327 15.11 16.24 20.38
C LEU A 327 16.28 16.66 21.28
N ASN A 328 17.37 17.17 20.69
CA ASN A 328 18.50 17.65 21.45
C ASN A 328 18.15 18.85 22.36
N THR A 329 17.31 19.77 21.86
CA THR A 329 16.83 20.90 22.66
C THR A 329 15.95 20.42 23.82
N SER A 330 15.03 19.49 23.58
CA SER A 330 14.13 18.96 24.61
C SER A 330 14.88 18.21 25.71
N LEU A 331 15.98 17.52 25.39
CA LEU A 331 16.86 16.90 26.39
C LEU A 331 17.47 17.94 27.37
N LEU A 332 17.99 19.06 26.82
CA LEU A 332 18.52 20.13 27.65
C LEU A 332 17.43 20.81 28.47
N THR A 333 16.22 20.95 27.91
CA THR A 333 15.08 21.55 28.59
C THR A 333 14.58 20.68 29.77
N ILE A 334 14.61 19.34 29.62
CA ILE A 334 14.32 18.41 30.73
C ILE A 334 15.32 18.56 31.85
N GLU A 335 16.62 18.60 31.52
CA GLU A 335 17.67 18.78 32.54
C GLU A 335 17.46 20.09 33.32
N TYR A 336 17.17 21.21 32.62
CA TYR A 336 16.81 22.46 33.24
C TYR A 336 15.56 22.35 34.12
N ALA A 337 14.48 21.75 33.64
CA ALA A 337 13.23 21.64 34.37
C ALA A 337 13.36 20.77 35.65
N ASN A 338 14.15 19.69 35.61
CA ASN A 338 14.47 18.88 36.78
C ASN A 338 15.26 19.69 37.82
N THR A 339 16.30 20.41 37.37
CA THR A 339 17.09 21.27 38.28
C THR A 339 16.23 22.38 38.86
N LEU A 340 15.33 22.99 38.08
CA LEU A 340 14.41 24.02 38.55
C LEU A 340 13.46 23.48 39.62
N LEU A 341 12.88 22.29 39.40
CA LEU A 341 12.00 21.67 40.39
C LEU A 341 12.73 21.35 41.68
N GLU A 342 13.94 20.74 41.61
CA GLU A 342 14.75 20.41 42.77
C GLU A 342 15.11 21.69 43.57
N SER A 343 15.60 22.75 42.91
CA SER A 343 15.91 24.01 43.55
C SER A 343 14.67 24.68 44.17
N THR A 344 13.52 24.66 43.44
CA THR A 344 12.28 25.24 43.96
C THR A 344 11.76 24.47 45.17
N GLN A 345 11.90 23.15 45.20
CA GLN A 345 11.55 22.30 46.35
C GLN A 345 12.42 22.63 47.58
N GLU A 346 13.73 22.82 47.40
CA GLU A 346 14.62 23.20 48.48
C GLU A 346 14.29 24.60 49.02
N GLU A 347 14.09 25.59 48.14
CA GLU A 347 13.72 26.95 48.48
C GLU A 347 12.36 27.04 49.19
N TYR A 348 11.39 26.18 48.76
CA TYR A 348 10.10 26.03 49.45
C TYR A 348 10.29 25.48 50.87
N ASN A 349 11.11 24.46 51.03
CA ASN A 349 11.42 23.91 52.38
C ASN A 349 12.11 24.91 53.30
N LEU A 350 12.89 25.83 52.73
CA LEU A 350 13.52 26.97 53.45
C LEU A 350 12.56 28.16 53.70
N GLY A 351 11.34 28.12 53.12
CA GLY A 351 10.34 29.18 53.24
C GLY A 351 10.60 30.43 52.38
N THR A 352 11.47 30.33 51.39
CA THR A 352 11.83 31.43 50.46
C THR A 352 10.97 31.42 49.19
N LYS A 353 10.33 30.30 48.88
CA LYS A 353 9.40 30.14 47.78
C LYS A 353 8.01 29.70 48.28
N SER A 354 6.99 30.03 47.51
CA SER A 354 5.60 29.63 47.81
C SER A 354 5.28 28.25 47.26
N ILE A 355 4.19 27.64 47.76
CA ILE A 355 3.65 26.39 47.20
C ILE A 355 3.21 26.58 45.73
N THR A 356 2.79 27.78 45.34
CA THR A 356 2.43 28.11 43.96
C THR A 356 3.65 27.98 43.03
N ASP A 357 4.82 28.47 43.45
CA ASP A 357 6.06 28.31 42.67
C ASP A 357 6.41 26.85 42.47
N LEU A 358 6.18 25.99 43.48
CA LEU A 358 6.43 24.54 43.40
C LEU A 358 5.45 23.83 42.45
N ILE A 359 4.16 24.18 42.51
CA ILE A 359 3.15 23.69 41.58
C ILE A 359 3.47 24.07 40.12
N GLU A 360 3.94 25.29 39.90
CA GLU A 360 4.37 25.78 38.59
C GLU A 360 5.58 24.99 38.07
N ALA A 361 6.58 24.72 38.91
CA ALA A 361 7.76 23.93 38.56
C ALA A 361 7.40 22.48 38.21
N GLU A 362 6.50 21.82 38.96
CA GLU A 362 5.97 20.50 38.68
C GLU A 362 5.20 20.46 37.34
N THR A 363 4.34 21.45 37.11
CA THR A 363 3.58 21.54 35.86
C THR A 363 4.49 21.79 34.67
N ASN A 364 5.54 22.62 34.85
CA ASN A 364 6.56 22.86 33.83
C ASN A 364 7.29 21.55 33.48
N LEU A 365 7.71 20.75 34.46
CA LEU A 365 8.37 19.47 34.24
C LEU A 365 7.46 18.49 33.47
N LEU A 366 6.15 18.42 33.82
CA LEU A 366 5.20 17.62 33.04
C LEU A 366 5.19 18.02 31.56
N ASN A 367 5.04 19.32 31.28
CA ASN A 367 4.97 19.82 29.90
C ASN A 367 6.24 19.52 29.12
N VAL A 368 7.41 19.74 29.72
CA VAL A 368 8.71 19.46 29.09
C VAL A 368 8.92 17.96 28.85
N ASN A 369 8.47 17.10 29.75
CA ASN A 369 8.50 15.64 29.54
C ASN A 369 7.65 15.24 28.33
N VAL A 370 6.42 15.74 28.24
CA VAL A 370 5.52 15.49 27.10
C VAL A 370 6.12 15.99 25.78
N GLU A 371 6.76 17.18 25.79
CA GLU A 371 7.47 17.72 24.63
C GLU A 371 8.64 16.81 24.20
N TYR A 372 9.43 16.33 25.15
CA TYR A 372 10.52 15.39 24.87
C TYR A 372 10.03 14.08 24.25
N PHE A 373 9.00 13.45 24.82
CA PHE A 373 8.45 12.22 24.25
C PHE A 373 7.95 12.44 22.83
N ASN A 374 7.27 13.55 22.57
CA ASN A 374 6.84 13.94 21.23
C ASN A 374 8.02 14.20 20.27
N ALA A 375 9.06 14.87 20.73
CA ALA A 375 10.26 15.14 19.95
C ALA A 375 10.98 13.84 19.58
N ASN A 376 11.12 12.90 20.52
CA ASN A 376 11.75 11.60 20.29
C ASN A 376 10.94 10.75 19.30
N LYS A 377 9.62 10.65 19.51
CA LYS A 377 8.72 9.99 18.55
C LYS A 377 8.88 10.57 17.14
N ASN A 378 8.82 11.90 17.00
CA ASN A 378 8.89 12.57 15.70
C ASN A 378 10.24 12.38 15.02
N TYR A 379 11.34 12.38 15.77
CA TYR A 379 12.68 12.08 15.26
C TYR A 379 12.74 10.69 14.66
N LEU A 380 12.28 9.67 15.39
CA LEU A 380 12.27 8.29 14.94
C LEU A 380 11.34 8.09 13.73
N ILE A 381 10.14 8.68 13.74
CA ILE A 381 9.22 8.62 12.59
C ILE A 381 9.88 9.21 11.33
N ASN A 382 10.51 10.40 11.44
CA ASN A 382 11.18 11.03 10.30
C ASN A 382 12.38 10.20 9.80
N TYR A 383 13.11 9.55 10.70
CA TYR A 383 14.17 8.61 10.34
C TYR A 383 13.64 7.42 9.53
N PHE A 384 12.60 6.75 10.00
CA PHE A 384 12.01 5.61 9.29
C PHE A 384 11.30 6.01 7.98
N ASN A 385 10.75 7.21 7.89
CA ASN A 385 10.21 7.75 6.64
C ASN A 385 11.30 7.88 5.56
N LEU A 386 12.50 8.33 5.91
CA LEU A 386 13.63 8.39 4.98
C LEU A 386 14.04 6.99 4.49
N LEU A 387 14.11 6.00 5.40
CA LEU A 387 14.39 4.61 5.03
C LEU A 387 13.29 3.98 4.16
N ALA A 388 12.06 4.45 4.29
CA ALA A 388 10.96 4.00 3.44
C ALA A 388 11.06 4.57 2.02
N LEU A 389 11.59 5.80 1.84
CA LEU A 389 11.74 6.39 0.52
C LEU A 389 12.76 5.69 -0.36
N ASP A 390 13.87 5.24 0.22
CA ASP A 390 14.93 4.53 -0.52
C ASP A 390 14.73 3.00 -0.58
N GLY A 391 13.61 2.50 -0.04
CA GLY A 391 13.31 1.07 0.00
C GLY A 391 14.18 0.28 0.98
N SER A 392 15.01 0.92 1.81
CA SER A 392 15.86 0.22 2.78
C SER A 392 15.09 -0.25 4.02
N LEU A 393 13.95 0.37 4.32
CA LEU A 393 13.13 -0.03 5.46
C LEU A 393 12.71 -1.50 5.36
N ILE A 394 12.33 -2.00 4.18
CA ILE A 394 11.89 -3.37 4.01
C ILE A 394 13.04 -4.38 4.20
N LYS A 395 14.29 -3.98 3.91
CA LYS A 395 15.46 -4.83 4.10
C LYS A 395 15.70 -5.17 5.59
N LEU A 396 15.28 -4.26 6.49
CA LEU A 396 15.33 -4.51 7.95
C LEU A 396 14.37 -5.64 8.38
N PHE A 397 13.38 -5.95 7.56
CA PHE A 397 12.32 -6.92 7.84
C PHE A 397 12.26 -8.07 6.82
N GLU A 398 13.29 -8.22 5.99
CA GLU A 398 13.35 -9.20 4.89
C GLU A 398 13.14 -10.64 5.39
N GLU A 399 13.67 -10.97 6.56
CA GLU A 399 13.52 -12.30 7.19
C GLU A 399 12.06 -12.67 7.53
N TYR A 400 11.16 -11.68 7.58
CA TYR A 400 9.72 -11.88 7.91
C TYR A 400 8.83 -11.94 6.67
N LEU A 401 9.39 -11.72 5.49
CA LEU A 401 8.65 -11.79 4.24
C LEU A 401 8.29 -13.23 3.90
N PRO A 402 7.08 -13.49 3.35
CA PRO A 402 6.75 -14.82 2.88
C PRO A 402 7.67 -15.22 1.73
N SER A 403 8.19 -16.46 1.78
CA SER A 403 9.00 -17.03 0.69
C SER A 403 8.11 -17.28 -0.52
N TYR A 404 8.45 -16.68 -1.66
CA TYR A 404 7.78 -16.92 -2.95
C TYR A 404 8.51 -18.07 -3.67
N ASN A 405 8.07 -19.30 -3.43
CA ASN A 405 8.45 -20.48 -4.25
C ASN A 405 7.27 -20.89 -5.12
#